data_94a9b546eafde2c75c8bc6a1533a4dee
#
_entry.id   94a9b546eafde2c75c8bc6a1533a4dee
#
_cell.length_a   1.000
_cell.length_b   1.000
_cell.length_c   1.000
_cell.angle_alpha   90.00
_cell.angle_beta   90.00
_cell.angle_gamma   90.00
#
_symmetry.space_group_name_H-M   'P 1'
#
loop_
_entity.id
_entity.type
_entity.pdbx_description
1 polymer ?
#
loop_
_entity_poly.entity_id
_entity_poly.type
_entity_poly.pdbx_seq_one_letter_code
_entity_poly.pdbx_strand_id
1 'polypeptide(L)'
;MENIVFRKAIEEDIDAITSIYEEIHDEIESGKIWIGWIKGVYPTRKTVVAAIERDDLFVIEEEQKIVGVGIINQQQVDVYRETNWRYPASDNEVMVLHTLAISTKVSRKGYGSKFVEFYEVYAKEHGCEYLRMDTNERNGNARALYKKLGYDEVEMIPCTFNGIEGFHLVMLEKYIGE
;
A
#
# COMPACT_ATOMS: atom_id res chain seq x y z
N MET A 1 12.56 8.00 -23.11
CA MET A 1 12.50 6.99 -22.03
C MET A 1 11.91 7.66 -20.80
N GLU A 2 10.83 7.12 -20.27
CA GLU A 2 10.27 7.62 -19.02
C GLU A 2 11.29 7.41 -17.91
N ASN A 3 11.73 8.48 -17.26
CA ASN A 3 12.69 8.39 -16.16
C ASN A 3 11.92 8.16 -14.86
N ILE A 4 11.67 6.89 -14.54
CA ILE A 4 10.99 6.46 -13.32
C ILE A 4 12.02 6.11 -12.27
N VAL A 5 11.88 6.69 -11.08
CA VAL A 5 12.76 6.47 -9.94
C VAL A 5 11.92 6.04 -8.74
N PHE A 6 12.39 5.01 -8.02
CA PHE A 6 11.88 4.62 -6.70
C PHE A 6 12.90 5.05 -5.65
N ARG A 7 12.43 5.75 -4.64
CA ARG A 7 13.30 6.21 -3.55
C ARG A 7 12.53 6.39 -2.25
N LYS A 8 13.23 6.47 -1.16
CA LYS A 8 12.63 6.91 0.11
C LYS A 8 12.16 8.34 0.01
N ALA A 9 11.04 8.62 0.67
CA ALA A 9 10.52 9.97 0.80
C ALA A 9 11.37 10.77 1.81
N ILE A 10 11.46 12.06 1.56
CA ILE A 10 12.14 13.04 2.40
C ILE A 10 11.15 14.14 2.83
N GLU A 11 11.56 15.02 3.76
CA GLU A 11 10.67 16.07 4.29
C GLU A 11 10.10 16.98 3.20
N GLU A 12 10.88 17.27 2.16
CA GLU A 12 10.48 18.09 1.02
C GLU A 12 9.34 17.47 0.19
N ASP A 13 9.11 16.17 0.33
CA ASP A 13 8.06 15.46 -0.39
C ASP A 13 6.69 15.52 0.32
N ILE A 14 6.64 15.96 1.59
CA ILE A 14 5.44 15.89 2.42
C ILE A 14 4.22 16.52 1.75
N ASP A 15 4.38 17.71 1.16
CA ASP A 15 3.25 18.42 0.54
C ASP A 15 2.75 17.68 -0.72
N ALA A 16 3.66 17.18 -1.54
CA ALA A 16 3.31 16.44 -2.75
C ALA A 16 2.59 15.12 -2.42
N ILE A 17 3.08 14.38 -1.42
CA ILE A 17 2.45 13.13 -0.97
C ILE A 17 1.09 13.39 -0.35
N THR A 18 0.98 14.39 0.52
CA THR A 18 -0.29 14.80 1.13
C THR A 18 -1.31 15.15 0.06
N SER A 19 -0.90 15.85 -0.99
CA SER A 19 -1.77 16.17 -2.13
C SER A 19 -2.30 14.93 -2.84
N ILE A 20 -1.50 13.86 -2.99
CA ILE A 20 -1.96 12.59 -3.57
C ILE A 20 -3.05 11.96 -2.70
N TYR A 21 -2.89 11.95 -1.38
CA TYR A 21 -3.92 11.46 -0.48
C TYR A 21 -5.22 12.27 -0.59
N GLU A 22 -5.12 13.60 -0.68
CA GLU A 22 -6.28 14.47 -0.86
C GLU A 22 -7.00 14.22 -2.18
N GLU A 23 -6.28 14.03 -3.28
CA GLU A 23 -6.86 13.64 -4.57
C GLU A 23 -7.72 12.37 -4.46
N ILE A 24 -7.22 11.36 -3.78
CA ILE A 24 -7.93 10.09 -3.57
C ILE A 24 -9.15 10.30 -2.66
N HIS A 25 -9.01 11.07 -1.58
CA HIS A 25 -10.14 11.41 -0.72
C HIS A 25 -11.26 12.14 -1.46
N ASP A 26 -10.90 13.06 -2.36
CA ASP A 26 -11.88 13.78 -3.18
C ASP A 26 -12.63 12.83 -4.13
N GLU A 27 -11.96 11.84 -4.70
CA GLU A 27 -12.61 10.81 -5.52
C GLU A 27 -13.52 9.88 -4.72
N ILE A 28 -13.15 9.56 -3.48
CA ILE A 28 -14.00 8.80 -2.55
C ILE A 28 -15.26 9.60 -2.22
N GLU A 29 -15.12 10.87 -1.84
CA GLU A 29 -16.25 11.74 -1.51
C GLU A 29 -17.18 11.98 -2.71
N SER A 30 -16.64 12.02 -3.91
CA SER A 30 -17.43 12.13 -5.14
C SER A 30 -18.14 10.82 -5.55
N GLY A 31 -17.86 9.73 -4.87
CA GLY A 31 -18.42 8.41 -5.15
C GLY A 31 -17.80 7.67 -6.34
N LYS A 32 -16.68 8.15 -6.90
CA LYS A 32 -16.00 7.50 -8.01
C LYS A 32 -15.28 6.21 -7.60
N ILE A 33 -14.71 6.19 -6.40
CA ILE A 33 -14.03 5.05 -5.84
C ILE A 33 -14.46 4.82 -4.39
N TRP A 34 -14.24 3.60 -3.90
CA TRP A 34 -14.50 3.26 -2.52
C TRP A 34 -13.43 2.30 -2.02
N ILE A 35 -12.57 2.76 -1.09
CA ILE A 35 -11.44 2.00 -0.56
C ILE A 35 -11.37 2.01 0.98
N GLY A 36 -12.36 2.59 1.64
CA GLY A 36 -12.44 2.62 3.10
C GLY A 36 -11.62 3.72 3.77
N TRP A 37 -11.01 4.61 3.03
CA TRP A 37 -10.32 5.78 3.56
C TRP A 37 -11.28 6.91 3.87
N ILE A 38 -10.97 7.70 4.90
CA ILE A 38 -11.82 8.79 5.37
C ILE A 38 -11.02 10.08 5.42
N LYS A 39 -11.50 11.08 4.71
CA LYS A 39 -10.88 12.40 4.65
C LYS A 39 -10.74 13.00 6.06
N GLY A 40 -9.55 13.52 6.35
CA GLY A 40 -9.22 14.08 7.65
C GLY A 40 -8.92 13.06 8.75
N VAL A 41 -9.13 11.75 8.49
CA VAL A 41 -8.86 10.67 9.44
C VAL A 41 -7.67 9.84 8.99
N TYR A 42 -7.70 9.27 7.76
CA TYR A 42 -6.63 8.43 7.26
C TYR A 42 -6.72 8.22 5.74
N PRO A 43 -5.59 8.20 5.01
CA PRO A 43 -4.30 8.75 5.42
C PRO A 43 -4.29 10.28 5.40
N THR A 44 -3.42 10.89 6.20
CA THR A 44 -3.30 12.34 6.34
C THR A 44 -1.83 12.77 6.29
N ARG A 45 -1.58 14.09 6.36
CA ARG A 45 -0.23 14.62 6.52
C ARG A 45 0.53 13.98 7.69
N LYS A 46 -0.15 13.68 8.80
CA LYS A 46 0.45 12.98 9.95
C LYS A 46 0.94 11.58 9.59
N THR A 47 0.21 10.90 8.71
CA THR A 47 0.63 9.58 8.18
C THR A 47 1.96 9.70 7.43
N VAL A 48 2.10 10.73 6.59
CA VAL A 48 3.33 10.99 5.83
C VAL A 48 4.51 11.27 6.76
N VAL A 49 4.34 12.22 7.68
CA VAL A 49 5.39 12.61 8.63
C VAL A 49 5.86 11.42 9.45
N ALA A 50 4.93 10.66 10.04
CA ALA A 50 5.27 9.49 10.84
C ALA A 50 6.01 8.41 10.03
N ALA A 51 5.64 8.18 8.77
CA ALA A 51 6.30 7.21 7.93
C ALA A 51 7.70 7.67 7.48
N ILE A 52 7.92 8.95 7.25
CA ILE A 52 9.25 9.51 7.01
C ILE A 52 10.14 9.36 8.25
N GLU A 53 9.62 9.66 9.44
CA GLU A 53 10.35 9.48 10.70
C GLU A 53 10.74 8.02 10.97
N ARG A 54 9.91 7.06 10.56
CA ARG A 54 10.22 5.62 10.62
C ARG A 54 11.15 5.15 9.51
N ASP A 55 11.43 5.98 8.50
CA ASP A 55 12.24 5.65 7.33
C ASP A 55 11.64 4.51 6.47
N ASP A 56 10.31 4.42 6.42
CA ASP A 56 9.58 3.36 5.70
C ASP A 56 8.62 3.85 4.60
N LEU A 57 8.67 5.14 4.27
CA LEU A 57 7.88 5.72 3.19
C LEU A 57 8.67 5.78 1.88
N PHE A 58 8.09 5.24 0.82
CA PHE A 58 8.71 5.20 -0.51
C PHE A 58 7.85 5.91 -1.53
N VAL A 59 8.47 6.55 -2.49
CA VAL A 59 7.79 7.23 -3.60
C VAL A 59 8.24 6.65 -4.95
N ILE A 60 7.32 6.71 -5.89
CA ILE A 60 7.62 6.58 -7.31
C ILE A 60 7.59 7.98 -7.93
N GLU A 61 8.66 8.34 -8.58
CA GLU A 61 8.87 9.64 -9.21
C GLU A 61 9.04 9.46 -10.72
N GLU A 62 8.36 10.26 -11.50
CA GLU A 62 8.52 10.36 -12.93
C GLU A 62 8.81 11.81 -13.31
N GLU A 63 9.88 12.05 -14.05
CA GLU A 63 10.29 13.40 -14.47
C GLU A 63 10.31 14.42 -13.30
N GLN A 64 10.88 14.02 -12.17
CA GLN A 64 10.98 14.82 -10.93
C GLN A 64 9.63 15.15 -10.27
N LYS A 65 8.56 14.43 -10.63
CA LYS A 65 7.24 14.56 -9.99
C LYS A 65 6.87 13.27 -9.28
N ILE A 66 6.45 13.37 -8.05
CA ILE A 66 5.92 12.21 -7.31
C ILE A 66 4.56 11.84 -7.90
N VAL A 67 4.43 10.60 -8.35
CA VAL A 67 3.22 10.06 -8.95
C VAL A 67 2.57 8.96 -8.12
N GLY A 68 3.27 8.48 -7.11
CA GLY A 68 2.74 7.48 -6.18
C GLY A 68 3.59 7.33 -4.93
N VAL A 69 3.02 6.68 -3.92
CA VAL A 69 3.61 6.53 -2.60
C VAL A 69 3.10 5.24 -1.94
N GLY A 70 3.93 4.63 -1.11
CA GLY A 70 3.56 3.46 -0.32
C GLY A 70 4.48 3.29 0.88
N ILE A 71 4.00 2.61 1.90
CA ILE A 71 4.75 2.29 3.11
C ILE A 71 5.19 0.83 3.02
N ILE A 72 6.49 0.60 3.14
CA ILE A 72 7.07 -0.75 3.10
C ILE A 72 7.84 -0.98 4.39
N ASN A 73 7.40 -1.94 5.20
CA ASN A 73 8.04 -2.29 6.46
C ASN A 73 7.69 -3.75 6.85
N GLN A 74 8.14 -4.15 8.03
CA GLN A 74 7.86 -5.47 8.60
C GLN A 74 6.80 -5.42 9.72
N GLN A 75 6.05 -4.33 9.81
CA GLN A 75 4.98 -4.19 10.79
C GLN A 75 3.71 -4.87 10.32
N GLN A 76 3.27 -5.87 11.05
CA GLN A 76 2.02 -6.56 10.82
C GLN A 76 0.96 -6.00 11.78
N VAL A 77 -0.11 -5.41 11.24
CA VAL A 77 -1.23 -4.93 12.05
C VAL A 77 -1.95 -6.10 12.75
N ASP A 78 -2.67 -5.82 13.82
CA ASP A 78 -3.22 -6.85 14.72
C ASP A 78 -4.03 -7.94 14.00
N VAL A 79 -4.84 -7.58 13.02
CA VAL A 79 -5.64 -8.55 12.24
C VAL A 79 -4.79 -9.57 11.48
N TYR A 80 -3.51 -9.27 11.22
CA TYR A 80 -2.61 -10.23 10.57
C TYR A 80 -2.31 -11.43 11.47
N ARG A 81 -2.34 -11.27 12.78
CA ARG A 81 -2.14 -12.36 13.74
C ARG A 81 -3.34 -13.32 13.78
N GLU A 82 -4.52 -12.82 13.45
CA GLU A 82 -5.75 -13.60 13.41
C GLU A 82 -5.95 -14.29 12.05
N THR A 83 -5.17 -13.91 11.04
CA THR A 83 -5.28 -14.43 9.69
C THR A 83 -4.66 -15.81 9.57
N ASN A 84 -5.38 -16.74 8.94
CA ASN A 84 -4.89 -18.07 8.60
C ASN A 84 -4.02 -18.02 7.35
N TRP A 85 -2.82 -17.49 7.49
CA TRP A 85 -1.87 -17.42 6.39
C TRP A 85 -1.52 -18.80 5.86
N ARG A 86 -1.43 -18.94 4.54
CA ARG A 86 -1.05 -20.20 3.88
C ARG A 86 0.39 -20.57 4.19
N TYR A 87 1.26 -19.56 4.29
CA TYR A 87 2.68 -19.74 4.59
C TYR A 87 2.97 -19.27 6.02
N PRO A 88 3.25 -20.20 6.96
CA PRO A 88 3.73 -19.82 8.28
C PRO A 88 5.13 -19.19 8.13
N ALA A 89 5.29 -17.97 8.60
CA ALA A 89 6.54 -17.24 8.54
C ALA A 89 6.73 -16.45 9.82
N SER A 90 7.98 -16.32 10.27
CA SER A 90 8.33 -15.44 11.38
C SER A 90 8.32 -13.96 10.93
N ASP A 91 8.11 -13.05 11.88
CA ASP A 91 7.96 -11.61 11.58
C ASP A 91 9.13 -11.03 10.77
N ASN A 92 10.35 -11.53 11.00
CA ASN A 92 11.55 -11.09 10.27
C ASN A 92 11.65 -11.61 8.83
N GLU A 93 10.80 -12.55 8.43
CA GLU A 93 10.74 -13.10 7.07
C GLU A 93 9.62 -12.45 6.24
N VAL A 94 8.82 -11.58 6.86
CA VAL A 94 7.64 -10.97 6.24
C VAL A 94 7.90 -9.49 5.94
N MET A 95 7.58 -9.08 4.71
CA MET A 95 7.51 -7.67 4.31
C MET A 95 6.06 -7.32 3.99
N VAL A 96 5.65 -6.13 4.40
CA VAL A 96 4.27 -5.65 4.24
C VAL A 96 4.25 -4.35 3.46
N LEU A 97 3.36 -4.26 2.48
CA LEU A 97 3.02 -3.03 1.78
C LEU A 97 1.74 -2.44 2.37
N HIS A 98 1.84 -1.20 2.85
CA HIS A 98 0.71 -0.47 3.40
C HIS A 98 0.44 0.80 2.57
N THR A 99 -0.82 1.18 2.49
CA THR A 99 -1.24 2.51 2.03
C THR A 99 -0.64 2.91 0.67
N LEU A 100 -0.73 1.99 -0.29
CA LEU A 100 -0.33 2.30 -1.68
C LEU A 100 -1.32 3.29 -2.29
N ALA A 101 -0.80 4.41 -2.75
CA ALA A 101 -1.57 5.48 -3.38
C ALA A 101 -0.88 5.95 -4.66
N ILE A 102 -1.63 6.00 -5.75
CA ILE A 102 -1.19 6.55 -7.03
C ILE A 102 -2.00 7.81 -7.32
N SER A 103 -1.35 8.88 -7.77
CA SER A 103 -2.03 10.12 -8.13
C SER A 103 -3.11 9.87 -9.17
N THR A 104 -4.28 10.42 -8.93
CA THR A 104 -5.43 10.31 -9.84
C THR A 104 -5.23 11.08 -11.16
N LYS A 105 -4.25 11.98 -11.20
CA LYS A 105 -3.89 12.78 -12.37
C LYS A 105 -3.03 12.01 -13.38
N VAL A 106 -2.48 10.87 -12.98
CA VAL A 106 -1.64 10.03 -13.83
C VAL A 106 -2.28 8.66 -14.02
N SER A 107 -3.23 8.53 -14.90
CA SER A 107 -3.96 7.29 -15.10
C SER A 107 -3.30 6.36 -16.14
N ARG A 108 -3.48 5.04 -15.96
CA ARG A 108 -3.20 3.98 -16.94
C ARG A 108 -1.75 3.77 -17.36
N LYS A 109 -0.78 4.26 -16.61
CA LYS A 109 0.65 4.02 -16.87
C LYS A 109 1.24 2.82 -16.08
N GLY A 110 0.40 2.09 -15.36
CA GLY A 110 0.84 0.90 -14.60
C GLY A 110 1.71 1.19 -13.38
N TYR A 111 1.65 2.41 -12.82
CA TYR A 111 2.47 2.76 -11.65
C TYR A 111 2.20 1.88 -10.43
N GLY A 112 0.95 1.46 -10.23
CA GLY A 112 0.61 0.52 -9.16
C GLY A 112 1.36 -0.80 -9.29
N SER A 113 1.36 -1.40 -10.50
CA SER A 113 2.12 -2.62 -10.78
C SER A 113 3.62 -2.41 -10.58
N LYS A 114 4.16 -1.31 -11.10
CA LYS A 114 5.58 -0.97 -10.96
C LYS A 114 5.99 -0.78 -9.49
N PHE A 115 5.12 -0.19 -8.68
CA PHE A 115 5.37 -0.04 -7.25
C PHE A 115 5.39 -1.39 -6.52
N VAL A 116 4.45 -2.28 -6.85
CA VAL A 116 4.43 -3.62 -6.26
C VAL A 116 5.66 -4.44 -6.69
N GLU A 117 6.09 -4.35 -7.95
CA GLU A 117 7.32 -4.97 -8.42
C GLU A 117 8.55 -4.44 -7.64
N PHE A 118 8.63 -3.13 -7.43
CA PHE A 118 9.66 -2.54 -6.57
C PHE A 118 9.61 -3.08 -5.14
N TYR A 119 8.43 -3.17 -4.56
CA TYR A 119 8.22 -3.74 -3.22
C TYR A 119 8.72 -5.19 -3.13
N GLU A 120 8.45 -6.01 -4.13
CA GLU A 120 8.92 -7.41 -4.19
C GLU A 120 10.45 -7.49 -4.25
N VAL A 121 11.09 -6.66 -5.06
CA VAL A 121 12.55 -6.59 -5.14
C VAL A 121 13.13 -6.11 -3.81
N TYR A 122 12.57 -5.06 -3.24
CA TYR A 122 13.00 -4.52 -1.95
C TYR A 122 12.90 -5.58 -0.84
N ALA A 123 11.80 -6.32 -0.77
CA ALA A 123 11.61 -7.38 0.20
C ALA A 123 12.68 -8.49 0.05
N LYS A 124 12.94 -8.93 -1.17
CA LYS A 124 13.96 -9.95 -1.47
C LYS A 124 15.35 -9.49 -1.06
N GLU A 125 15.71 -8.25 -1.34
CA GLU A 125 17.00 -7.65 -0.95
C GLU A 125 17.18 -7.56 0.58
N HIS A 126 16.07 -7.52 1.33
CA HIS A 126 16.06 -7.49 2.79
C HIS A 126 15.82 -8.87 3.44
N GLY A 127 15.91 -9.93 2.66
CA GLY A 127 15.78 -11.31 3.16
C GLY A 127 14.34 -11.72 3.51
N CYS A 128 13.35 -11.00 3.01
CA CYS A 128 11.94 -11.30 3.23
C CYS A 128 11.35 -11.98 1.99
N GLU A 129 10.98 -13.24 2.13
CA GLU A 129 10.41 -14.04 1.05
C GLU A 129 8.89 -14.14 1.11
N TYR A 130 8.28 -13.73 2.21
CA TYR A 130 6.85 -13.77 2.43
C TYR A 130 6.28 -12.34 2.39
N LEU A 131 5.42 -12.11 1.44
CA LEU A 131 4.80 -10.80 1.21
C LEU A 131 3.36 -10.84 1.69
N ARG A 132 2.98 -9.87 2.48
CA ARG A 132 1.63 -9.73 3.01
C ARG A 132 1.12 -8.31 2.81
N MET A 133 -0.16 -8.21 2.56
CA MET A 133 -0.88 -6.94 2.48
C MET A 133 -2.37 -7.17 2.72
N ASP A 134 -3.09 -6.10 2.87
CA ASP A 134 -4.54 -6.12 2.93
C ASP A 134 -5.14 -5.04 2.03
N THR A 135 -6.38 -5.23 1.68
CA THR A 135 -7.19 -4.20 1.04
C THR A 135 -8.65 -4.35 1.44
N ASN A 136 -9.43 -3.29 1.28
CA ASN A 136 -10.85 -3.37 1.55
C ASN A 136 -11.55 -4.29 0.54
N GLU A 137 -12.55 -5.06 0.98
CA GLU A 137 -13.32 -5.98 0.13
C GLU A 137 -13.93 -5.31 -1.09
N ARG A 138 -14.27 -4.02 -1.00
CA ARG A 138 -14.88 -3.23 -2.07
C ARG A 138 -13.86 -2.58 -3.01
N ASN A 139 -12.58 -2.64 -2.67
CA ASN A 139 -11.54 -2.10 -3.55
C ASN A 139 -11.24 -3.07 -4.70
N GLY A 140 -12.19 -3.17 -5.63
CA GLY A 140 -12.10 -4.10 -6.75
C GLY A 140 -10.89 -3.88 -7.65
N ASN A 141 -10.47 -2.63 -7.84
CA ASN A 141 -9.30 -2.30 -8.65
C ASN A 141 -8.01 -2.84 -8.02
N ALA A 142 -7.81 -2.64 -6.71
CA ALA A 142 -6.65 -3.16 -5.99
C ALA A 142 -6.66 -4.70 -5.97
N ARG A 143 -7.80 -5.33 -5.68
CA ARG A 143 -7.94 -6.78 -5.68
C ARG A 143 -7.57 -7.39 -7.05
N ALA A 144 -8.07 -6.80 -8.12
CA ALA A 144 -7.75 -7.23 -9.49
C ALA A 144 -6.26 -7.07 -9.81
N LEU A 145 -5.66 -5.96 -9.39
CA LEU A 145 -4.22 -5.70 -9.57
C LEU A 145 -3.37 -6.76 -8.85
N TYR A 146 -3.63 -6.99 -7.56
CA TYR A 146 -2.85 -7.93 -6.77
C TYR A 146 -3.01 -9.37 -7.25
N LYS A 147 -4.21 -9.77 -7.63
CA LYS A 147 -4.46 -11.06 -8.26
C LYS A 147 -3.65 -11.25 -9.54
N LYS A 148 -3.62 -10.24 -10.41
CA LYS A 148 -2.83 -10.25 -11.65
C LYS A 148 -1.33 -10.38 -11.36
N LEU A 149 -0.86 -9.83 -10.25
CA LEU A 149 0.55 -9.89 -9.82
C LEU A 149 0.89 -11.15 -9.02
N GLY A 150 -0.04 -12.10 -8.89
CA GLY A 150 0.19 -13.40 -8.29
C GLY A 150 -0.02 -13.45 -6.77
N TYR A 151 -0.71 -12.47 -6.19
CA TYR A 151 -1.11 -12.52 -4.78
C TYR A 151 -2.37 -13.37 -4.62
N ASP A 152 -2.38 -14.21 -3.59
CA ASP A 152 -3.54 -15.00 -3.22
C ASP A 152 -4.35 -14.28 -2.13
N GLU A 153 -5.66 -14.19 -2.33
CA GLU A 153 -6.59 -13.79 -1.28
C GLU A 153 -6.81 -15.00 -0.36
N VAL A 154 -6.28 -14.94 0.86
CA VAL A 154 -6.29 -16.09 1.77
C VAL A 154 -7.45 -16.06 2.75
N GLU A 155 -7.91 -14.89 3.11
CA GLU A 155 -9.01 -14.72 4.07
C GLU A 155 -9.64 -13.33 3.94
N MET A 156 -10.90 -13.24 4.35
CA MET A 156 -11.60 -11.97 4.50
C MET A 156 -11.99 -11.83 5.97
N ILE A 157 -11.50 -10.78 6.63
CA ILE A 157 -11.66 -10.60 8.07
C ILE A 157 -12.48 -9.35 8.34
N PRO A 158 -13.56 -9.45 9.16
CA PRO A 158 -14.23 -8.27 9.65
C PRO A 158 -13.30 -7.49 10.58
N CYS A 159 -13.25 -6.18 10.42
CA CYS A 159 -12.47 -5.31 11.28
C CYS A 159 -13.16 -3.97 11.53
N THR A 160 -12.71 -3.30 12.60
CA THR A 160 -13.01 -1.91 12.85
C THR A 160 -11.81 -1.08 12.41
N PHE A 161 -12.01 -0.16 11.48
CA PHE A 161 -10.94 0.68 10.95
C PHE A 161 -11.24 2.15 11.29
N ASN A 162 -10.31 2.81 11.98
CA ASN A 162 -10.48 4.19 12.45
C ASN A 162 -11.79 4.44 13.20
N GLY A 163 -12.23 3.49 14.05
CA GLY A 163 -13.47 3.57 14.80
C GLY A 163 -14.75 3.28 14.00
N ILE A 164 -14.63 2.91 12.72
CA ILE A 164 -15.77 2.55 11.89
C ILE A 164 -15.89 1.03 11.82
N GLU A 165 -17.05 0.53 12.20
CA GLU A 165 -17.40 -0.88 12.11
C GLU A 165 -17.88 -1.26 10.71
N GLY A 166 -17.88 -2.56 10.41
CA GLY A 166 -18.45 -3.10 9.19
C GLY A 166 -17.49 -3.16 8.00
N PHE A 167 -16.20 -2.91 8.23
CA PHE A 167 -15.18 -3.18 7.24
C PHE A 167 -14.81 -4.66 7.18
N HIS A 168 -14.59 -5.15 5.97
CA HIS A 168 -13.95 -6.43 5.75
C HIS A 168 -12.65 -6.19 5.00
N LEU A 169 -11.55 -6.69 5.56
CA LEU A 169 -10.25 -6.67 4.92
C LEU A 169 -10.01 -8.00 4.21
N VAL A 170 -9.62 -7.91 2.96
CA VAL A 170 -9.11 -9.05 2.19
C VAL A 170 -7.63 -9.15 2.48
N MET A 171 -7.22 -10.28 3.06
CA MET A 171 -5.83 -10.57 3.39
C MET A 171 -5.16 -11.27 2.22
N LEU A 172 -4.04 -10.73 1.79
CA LEU A 172 -3.32 -11.17 0.60
C LEU A 172 -1.89 -11.58 0.95
N GLU A 173 -1.43 -12.66 0.34
CA GLU A 173 -0.05 -13.10 0.48
C GLU A 173 0.54 -13.58 -0.85
N LYS A 174 1.87 -13.49 -0.93
CA LYS A 174 2.67 -14.06 -2.02
C LYS A 174 3.99 -14.55 -1.45
N TYR A 175 4.41 -15.75 -1.87
CA TYR A 175 5.75 -16.26 -1.63
C TYR A 175 6.64 -15.98 -2.84
N ILE A 176 7.81 -15.40 -2.61
CA ILE A 176 8.77 -15.01 -3.65
C ILE A 176 10.12 -15.72 -3.52
N GLY A 177 10.24 -16.69 -2.61
CA GLY A 177 11.41 -17.56 -2.49
C GLY A 177 11.56 -18.50 -3.67
N GLU A 178 12.72 -19.13 -3.76
CA GLU A 178 13.03 -20.14 -4.80
C GLU A 178 12.49 -21.52 -4.47
#